data_345d1a290d914f4d4005de329417f227
#
_entry.id   345d1a290d914f4d4005de329417f227
#
_cell.length_a   1.000
_cell.length_b   1.000
_cell.length_c   1.000
_cell.angle_alpha   90.00
_cell.angle_beta   90.00
_cell.angle_gamma   90.00
#
_symmetry.space_group_name_H-M   'P 1'
#
loop_
_entity.id
_entity.type
_entity.pdbx_description
1 polymer ?
#
loop_
_entity_poly.entity_id
_entity_poly.type
_entity_poly.pdbx_seq_one_letter_code
_entity_poly.pdbx_strand_id
1 'polypeptide(L)'
;MQKFLNFTENNSFMEKQLISSSEKIRQANEVQVTLSFHQKLHRAKLAIGKVSKNATSHHSKYANLNAIIEAVEPILLENGLLLLQPIQGNSVCTQIIDIDSGDKIESCMELPAGMNPQQQGSAITYYRRYTLQSTLSLQAVDDDGAAASKSAPTKPPITDERLTDALTAIEKGTYSLDKLKDQFSLTKEQEARL
;
A
#
# COMPACT_ATOMS: atom_id res chain seq x y z
N MET A 1 -35.09 50.58 52.37
CA MET A 1 -34.10 49.45 52.37
C MET A 1 -34.51 48.25 51.47
N GLN A 2 -35.82 47.94 51.42
CA GLN A 2 -36.33 46.79 50.65
C GLN A 2 -36.15 46.89 49.10
N LYS A 3 -36.16 48.08 48.51
CA LYS A 3 -36.04 48.29 47.04
C LYS A 3 -34.62 48.05 46.49
N PHE A 4 -33.58 48.21 47.30
CA PHE A 4 -32.19 47.98 46.91
C PHE A 4 -31.84 46.50 46.91
N LEU A 5 -32.39 45.69 47.79
CA LEU A 5 -32.19 44.27 47.87
C LEU A 5 -32.80 43.55 46.65
N ASN A 6 -34.00 43.96 46.23
CA ASN A 6 -34.65 43.36 45.05
C ASN A 6 -33.90 43.69 43.71
N PHE A 7 -33.19 44.79 43.64
CA PHE A 7 -32.42 45.16 42.43
C PHE A 7 -31.14 44.35 42.29
N THR A 8 -30.46 44.03 43.39
CA THR A 8 -29.26 43.22 43.40
C THR A 8 -29.55 41.71 43.09
N GLU A 9 -30.65 41.20 43.64
CA GLU A 9 -31.08 39.83 43.38
C GLU A 9 -31.53 39.62 41.94
N ASN A 10 -32.28 40.57 41.34
CA ASN A 10 -32.66 40.51 39.93
C ASN A 10 -31.46 40.63 39.00
N ASN A 11 -30.45 41.43 39.32
CA ASN A 11 -29.24 41.54 38.53
C ASN A 11 -28.43 40.23 38.58
N SER A 12 -28.28 39.60 39.72
CA SER A 12 -27.60 38.31 39.89
C SER A 12 -28.33 37.17 39.16
N PHE A 13 -29.67 37.21 39.13
CA PHE A 13 -30.48 36.23 38.41
C PHE A 13 -30.33 36.39 36.87
N MET A 14 -30.33 37.61 36.37
CA MET A 14 -30.13 37.92 34.94
C MET A 14 -28.72 37.59 34.49
N GLU A 15 -27.67 37.83 35.27
CA GLU A 15 -26.31 37.43 34.98
C GLU A 15 -26.18 35.90 34.89
N LYS A 16 -26.76 35.17 35.82
CA LYS A 16 -26.75 33.69 35.78
C LYS A 16 -27.47 33.12 34.55
N GLN A 17 -28.57 33.75 34.12
CA GLN A 17 -29.27 33.35 32.88
C GLN A 17 -28.46 33.68 31.64
N LEU A 18 -27.75 34.81 31.58
CA LEU A 18 -26.87 35.17 30.47
C LEU A 18 -25.67 34.23 30.35
N ILE A 19 -25.05 33.88 31.49
CA ILE A 19 -23.95 32.90 31.51
C ILE A 19 -24.44 31.54 31.06
N SER A 20 -25.56 31.02 31.55
CA SER A 20 -26.16 29.74 31.12
C SER A 20 -26.55 29.74 29.67
N SER A 21 -27.03 30.85 29.12
CA SER A 21 -27.35 30.95 27.68
C SER A 21 -26.11 31.01 26.80
N SER A 22 -25.05 31.69 27.23
CA SER A 22 -23.77 31.74 26.50
C SER A 22 -23.06 30.42 26.53
N GLU A 23 -23.15 29.64 27.63
CA GLU A 23 -22.62 28.27 27.70
C GLU A 23 -23.39 27.30 26.79
N LYS A 24 -24.72 27.40 26.75
CA LYS A 24 -25.55 26.59 25.82
C LYS A 24 -25.27 26.95 24.38
N ILE A 25 -25.02 28.20 24.05
CA ILE A 25 -24.63 28.66 22.71
C ILE A 25 -23.21 28.17 22.36
N ARG A 26 -22.28 28.15 23.32
CA ARG A 26 -20.95 27.55 23.13
C ARG A 26 -21.03 26.06 22.89
N GLN A 27 -21.81 25.32 23.70
CA GLN A 27 -22.04 23.88 23.51
C GLN A 27 -22.80 23.57 22.22
N ALA A 28 -23.72 24.42 21.79
CA ALA A 28 -24.42 24.25 20.51
C ALA A 28 -23.55 24.62 19.30
N ASN A 29 -22.56 25.50 19.45
CA ASN A 29 -21.59 25.86 18.41
C ASN A 29 -20.39 24.88 18.32
N GLU A 30 -20.16 24.06 19.33
CA GLU A 30 -19.34 22.86 19.26
C GLU A 30 -20.10 21.68 18.64
N VAL A 31 -20.81 21.93 17.56
CA VAL A 31 -21.13 20.85 16.63
C VAL A 31 -19.79 20.44 16.04
N GLN A 32 -19.17 19.43 16.64
CA GLN A 32 -18.06 18.73 16.01
C GLN A 32 -18.56 18.31 14.64
N VAL A 33 -18.10 19.00 13.60
CA VAL A 33 -18.37 18.61 12.23
C VAL A 33 -17.64 17.28 12.05
N THR A 34 -18.35 16.19 12.33
CA THR A 34 -17.83 14.85 12.14
C THR A 34 -17.67 14.66 10.63
N LEU A 35 -16.42 14.65 10.17
CA LEU A 35 -16.13 14.42 8.75
C LEU A 35 -16.53 12.99 8.38
N SER A 36 -17.17 12.82 7.24
CA SER A 36 -17.40 11.49 6.68
C SER A 36 -16.08 10.82 6.30
N PHE A 37 -16.09 9.50 6.19
CA PHE A 37 -14.94 8.72 5.72
C PHE A 37 -14.27 9.30 4.46
N HIS A 38 -15.08 9.64 3.46
CA HIS A 38 -14.57 10.20 2.20
C HIS A 38 -13.95 11.60 2.37
N GLN A 39 -14.47 12.43 3.28
CA GLN A 39 -13.88 13.73 3.59
C GLN A 39 -12.56 13.60 4.33
N LYS A 40 -12.46 12.65 5.29
CA LYS A 40 -11.20 12.34 5.98
C LYS A 40 -10.16 11.81 5.01
N LEU A 41 -10.54 10.86 4.14
CA LEU A 41 -9.67 10.30 3.10
C LEU A 41 -9.22 11.38 2.11
N HIS A 42 -10.10 12.26 1.68
CA HIS A 42 -9.77 13.38 0.81
C HIS A 42 -8.73 14.31 1.46
N ARG A 43 -8.92 14.68 2.74
CA ARG A 43 -7.96 15.51 3.50
C ARG A 43 -6.60 14.82 3.62
N ALA A 44 -6.58 13.54 3.98
CA ALA A 44 -5.36 12.76 4.06
C ALA A 44 -4.64 12.71 2.70
N LYS A 45 -5.36 12.46 1.60
CA LYS A 45 -4.78 12.46 0.25
C LYS A 45 -4.19 13.80 -0.18
N LEU A 46 -4.77 14.91 0.20
CA LEU A 46 -4.20 16.24 -0.06
C LEU A 46 -2.90 16.49 0.72
N ALA A 47 -2.79 15.94 1.92
CA ALA A 47 -1.60 16.06 2.76
C ALA A 47 -0.48 15.08 2.38
N ILE A 48 -0.83 13.90 1.83
CA ILE A 48 0.13 12.92 1.33
C ILE A 48 0.80 13.50 0.07
N GLY A 49 2.02 13.97 0.23
CA GLY A 49 2.84 14.45 -0.88
C GLY A 49 3.39 13.33 -1.75
N LYS A 50 4.37 13.65 -2.59
CA LYS A 50 5.13 12.64 -3.34
C LYS A 50 6.03 11.86 -2.40
N VAL A 51 5.88 10.54 -2.39
CA VAL A 51 6.76 9.66 -1.62
C VAL A 51 8.15 9.61 -2.27
N SER A 52 9.18 9.89 -1.49
CA SER A 52 10.56 9.90 -1.99
C SER A 52 11.05 8.49 -2.30
N LYS A 53 11.79 8.37 -3.41
CA LYS A 53 12.44 7.13 -3.82
C LYS A 53 13.66 6.86 -2.94
N ASN A 54 13.66 5.81 -2.15
CA ASN A 54 14.76 5.48 -1.23
C ASN A 54 15.45 4.14 -1.56
N ALA A 55 14.97 3.41 -2.55
CA ALA A 55 15.52 2.13 -2.97
C ALA A 55 15.85 2.12 -4.46
N THR A 56 16.85 1.33 -4.84
CA THR A 56 17.29 1.18 -6.23
C THR A 56 17.10 -0.28 -6.65
N SER A 57 16.42 -0.51 -7.75
CA SER A 57 16.43 -1.77 -8.51
C SER A 57 17.43 -1.67 -9.64
N HIS A 58 17.72 -2.77 -10.33
CA HIS A 58 18.72 -2.81 -11.42
C HIS A 58 18.53 -1.74 -12.50
N HIS A 59 17.34 -1.17 -12.65
CA HIS A 59 17.03 -0.20 -13.72
C HIS A 59 16.29 1.06 -13.25
N SER A 60 15.82 1.15 -11.99
CA SER A 60 15.03 2.30 -11.51
C SER A 60 15.12 2.51 -10.00
N LYS A 61 14.89 3.76 -9.58
CA LYS A 61 14.71 4.10 -8.16
C LYS A 61 13.23 4.00 -7.82
N TYR A 62 12.89 3.41 -6.68
CA TYR A 62 11.51 3.28 -6.21
C TYR A 62 11.41 3.55 -4.70
N ALA A 63 10.19 3.86 -4.23
CA ALA A 63 9.91 3.91 -2.81
C ALA A 63 9.68 2.48 -2.29
N ASN A 64 10.46 2.04 -1.30
CA ASN A 64 10.21 0.74 -0.66
C ASN A 64 8.97 0.82 0.25
N LEU A 65 8.50 -0.33 0.73
CA LEU A 65 7.31 -0.40 1.56
C LEU A 65 7.41 0.48 2.82
N ASN A 66 8.54 0.47 3.51
CA ASN A 66 8.71 1.23 4.74
C ASN A 66 8.63 2.74 4.49
N ALA A 67 9.28 3.24 3.44
CA ALA A 67 9.20 4.66 3.08
C ALA A 67 7.78 5.11 2.74
N ILE A 68 6.98 4.22 2.11
CA ILE A 68 5.57 4.54 1.82
C ILE A 68 4.78 4.59 3.13
N ILE A 69 4.93 3.59 4.01
CA ILE A 69 4.24 3.57 5.30
C ILE A 69 4.60 4.79 6.14
N GLU A 70 5.90 5.08 6.29
CA GLU A 70 6.40 6.25 7.03
C GLU A 70 5.85 7.59 6.49
N ALA A 71 5.61 7.68 5.19
CA ALA A 71 5.07 8.89 4.57
C ALA A 71 3.55 9.02 4.73
N VAL A 72 2.80 7.91 4.75
CA VAL A 72 1.33 7.96 4.70
C VAL A 72 0.66 7.71 6.05
N GLU A 73 1.21 6.82 6.89
CA GLU A 73 0.57 6.40 8.13
C GLU A 73 0.34 7.54 9.13
N PRO A 74 1.31 8.45 9.41
CA PRO A 74 1.07 9.57 10.30
C PRO A 74 -0.08 10.46 9.83
N ILE A 75 -0.15 10.72 8.51
CA ILE A 75 -1.19 11.56 7.92
C ILE A 75 -2.56 10.88 8.01
N LEU A 76 -2.62 9.56 7.80
CA LEU A 76 -3.87 8.80 7.97
C LEU A 76 -4.35 8.86 9.42
N LEU A 77 -3.46 8.61 10.39
CA LEU A 77 -3.78 8.66 11.82
C LEU A 77 -4.26 10.04 12.27
N GLU A 78 -3.62 11.12 11.82
CA GLU A 78 -4.06 12.51 12.09
C GLU A 78 -5.47 12.80 11.57
N ASN A 79 -5.93 12.06 10.55
CA ASN A 79 -7.27 12.18 10.00
C ASN A 79 -8.25 11.12 10.55
N GLY A 80 -7.90 10.37 11.58
CA GLY A 80 -8.75 9.33 12.16
C GLY A 80 -8.93 8.11 11.26
N LEU A 81 -7.95 7.83 10.42
CA LEU A 81 -7.93 6.69 9.50
C LEU A 81 -6.85 5.69 9.93
N LEU A 82 -7.23 4.43 10.05
CA LEU A 82 -6.34 3.34 10.43
C LEU A 82 -5.91 2.55 9.18
N LEU A 83 -4.60 2.37 9.01
CA LEU A 83 -4.01 1.52 7.98
C LEU A 83 -3.78 0.12 8.52
N LEU A 84 -4.36 -0.89 7.87
CA LEU A 84 -4.09 -2.30 8.14
C LEU A 84 -3.70 -3.04 6.86
N GLN A 85 -2.82 -4.03 7.01
CA GLN A 85 -2.39 -4.88 5.89
C GLN A 85 -2.50 -6.37 6.26
N PRO A 86 -3.72 -6.89 6.44
CA PRO A 86 -3.94 -8.28 6.79
C PRO A 86 -3.68 -9.23 5.62
N ILE A 87 -3.33 -10.48 5.96
CA ILE A 87 -3.42 -11.61 5.03
C ILE A 87 -4.77 -12.27 5.28
N GLN A 88 -5.61 -12.34 4.25
CA GLN A 88 -6.94 -12.93 4.28
C GLN A 88 -6.98 -14.14 3.35
N GLY A 89 -7.00 -15.34 3.93
CA GLY A 89 -6.85 -16.57 3.15
C GLY A 89 -5.52 -16.59 2.40
N ASN A 90 -5.58 -16.57 1.07
CA ASN A 90 -4.40 -16.53 0.19
C ASN A 90 -4.13 -15.13 -0.39
N SER A 91 -4.75 -14.08 0.14
CA SER A 91 -4.61 -12.72 -0.38
C SER A 91 -3.93 -11.79 0.61
N VAL A 92 -3.06 -10.93 0.11
CA VAL A 92 -2.49 -9.80 0.84
C VAL A 92 -3.38 -8.59 0.57
N CYS A 93 -3.94 -8.02 1.63
CA CYS A 93 -4.85 -6.89 1.54
C CYS A 93 -4.25 -5.64 2.17
N THR A 94 -4.67 -4.47 1.71
CA THR A 94 -4.53 -3.19 2.39
C THR A 94 -5.92 -2.62 2.63
N GLN A 95 -6.19 -2.25 3.88
CA GLN A 95 -7.44 -1.63 4.32
C GLN A 95 -7.14 -0.27 4.93
N ILE A 96 -7.97 0.72 4.61
CA ILE A 96 -8.01 2.00 5.30
C ILE A 96 -9.39 2.15 5.91
N ILE A 97 -9.43 2.24 7.24
CA ILE A 97 -10.64 2.16 8.05
C ILE A 97 -10.82 3.49 8.78
N ASP A 98 -12.01 4.06 8.72
CA ASP A 98 -12.42 5.18 9.58
C ASP A 98 -12.71 4.66 10.99
N ILE A 99 -11.98 5.15 11.98
CA ILE A 99 -12.13 4.70 13.38
C ILE A 99 -13.48 5.10 14.01
N ASP A 100 -14.15 6.11 13.47
CA ASP A 100 -15.42 6.61 14.02
C ASP A 100 -16.63 5.88 13.41
N SER A 101 -16.65 5.69 12.07
CA SER A 101 -17.77 5.05 11.37
C SER A 101 -17.59 3.56 11.13
N GLY A 102 -16.35 3.08 11.07
CA GLY A 102 -16.01 1.71 10.64
C GLY A 102 -16.05 1.53 9.12
N ASP A 103 -16.35 2.57 8.35
CA ASP A 103 -16.28 2.53 6.90
C ASP A 103 -14.86 2.26 6.43
N LYS A 104 -14.71 1.53 5.33
CA LYS A 104 -13.37 1.19 4.80
C LYS A 104 -13.32 1.15 3.29
N ILE A 105 -12.11 1.34 2.76
CA ILE A 105 -11.72 0.91 1.41
C ILE A 105 -10.67 -0.17 1.51
N GLU A 106 -10.60 -1.02 0.48
CA GLU A 106 -9.72 -2.18 0.47
C GLU A 106 -9.19 -2.49 -0.93
N SER A 107 -7.94 -2.92 -1.02
CA SER A 107 -7.34 -3.54 -2.21
C SER A 107 -6.66 -4.83 -1.81
N CYS A 108 -6.89 -5.92 -2.55
CA CYS A 108 -6.30 -7.23 -2.30
C CYS A 108 -5.60 -7.78 -3.54
N MET A 109 -4.56 -8.58 -3.32
CA MET A 109 -3.86 -9.35 -4.36
C MET A 109 -3.64 -10.77 -3.89
N GLU A 110 -3.96 -11.76 -4.73
CA GLU A 110 -3.74 -13.17 -4.43
C GLU A 110 -2.27 -13.54 -4.56
N LEU A 111 -1.79 -14.35 -3.61
CA LEU A 111 -0.47 -14.95 -3.64
C LEU A 111 -0.47 -16.11 -4.64
N PRO A 112 0.54 -16.23 -5.53
CA PRO A 112 0.68 -17.36 -6.41
C PRO A 112 0.80 -18.69 -5.64
N ALA A 113 0.24 -19.75 -6.17
CA ALA A 113 0.35 -21.07 -5.57
C ALA A 113 1.78 -21.65 -5.75
N GLY A 114 2.15 -22.61 -4.90
CA GLY A 114 3.39 -23.40 -5.05
C GLY A 114 4.68 -22.69 -4.62
N MET A 115 4.60 -21.54 -3.98
CA MET A 115 5.77 -20.84 -3.45
C MET A 115 6.29 -21.51 -2.17
N ASN A 116 7.62 -21.58 -2.03
CA ASN A 116 8.24 -21.93 -0.75
C ASN A 116 8.08 -20.77 0.27
N PRO A 117 8.31 -21.00 1.59
CA PRO A 117 8.09 -19.99 2.63
C PRO A 117 8.89 -18.69 2.42
N GLN A 118 10.12 -18.77 1.90
CA GLN A 118 10.95 -17.60 1.63
C GLN A 118 10.40 -16.78 0.45
N GLN A 119 9.98 -17.44 -0.61
CA GLN A 119 9.33 -16.79 -1.76
C GLN A 119 8.01 -16.14 -1.34
N GLN A 120 7.24 -16.83 -0.50
CA GLN A 120 5.98 -16.30 0.04
C GLN A 120 6.21 -15.03 0.87
N GLY A 121 7.20 -15.01 1.77
CA GLY A 121 7.56 -13.82 2.55
C GLY A 121 7.96 -12.63 1.67
N SER A 122 8.72 -12.88 0.60
CA SER A 122 9.10 -11.87 -0.38
C SER A 122 7.88 -11.34 -1.14
N ALA A 123 6.99 -12.23 -1.58
CA ALA A 123 5.76 -11.88 -2.29
C ALA A 123 4.81 -11.07 -1.40
N ILE A 124 4.66 -11.41 -0.12
CA ILE A 124 3.86 -10.65 0.85
C ILE A 124 4.37 -9.21 0.93
N THR A 125 5.67 -8.99 1.11
CA THR A 125 6.25 -7.64 1.16
C THR A 125 6.03 -6.86 -0.13
N TYR A 126 6.16 -7.52 -1.26
CA TYR A 126 5.90 -6.96 -2.58
C TYR A 126 4.44 -6.54 -2.73
N TYR A 127 3.49 -7.41 -2.41
CA TYR A 127 2.06 -7.15 -2.56
C TYR A 127 1.53 -6.13 -1.54
N ARG A 128 2.06 -6.09 -0.31
CA ARG A 128 1.76 -5.02 0.65
C ARG A 128 2.07 -3.65 0.07
N ARG A 129 3.16 -3.50 -0.64
CA ARG A 129 3.52 -2.24 -1.30
C ARG A 129 2.53 -1.87 -2.40
N TYR A 130 2.19 -2.80 -3.29
CA TYR A 130 1.28 -2.53 -4.40
C TYR A 130 -0.16 -2.31 -3.97
N THR A 131 -0.66 -3.09 -3.02
CA THR A 131 -2.01 -2.87 -2.49
C THR A 131 -2.14 -1.53 -1.78
N LEU A 132 -1.11 -1.08 -1.03
CA LEU A 132 -1.09 0.25 -0.40
C LEU A 132 -1.08 1.37 -1.43
N GLN A 133 -0.22 1.27 -2.44
CA GLN A 133 -0.17 2.24 -3.53
C GLN A 133 -1.50 2.30 -4.29
N SER A 134 -2.12 1.16 -4.56
CA SER A 134 -3.41 1.06 -5.23
C SER A 134 -4.52 1.70 -4.39
N THR A 135 -4.63 1.34 -3.11
CA THR A 135 -5.69 1.83 -2.21
C THR A 135 -5.66 3.37 -2.08
N LEU A 136 -4.48 3.96 -1.99
CA LEU A 136 -4.29 5.40 -1.88
C LEU A 136 -4.11 6.10 -3.25
N SER A 137 -4.10 5.35 -4.36
CA SER A 137 -3.80 5.88 -5.70
C SER A 137 -2.51 6.72 -5.70
N LEU A 138 -1.46 6.23 -5.02
CA LEU A 138 -0.18 6.90 -4.99
C LEU A 138 0.47 6.80 -6.36
N GLN A 139 1.07 7.90 -6.82
CA GLN A 139 1.85 7.85 -8.06
C GLN A 139 3.06 6.93 -7.84
N ALA A 140 3.08 5.81 -8.55
CA ALA A 140 4.30 5.04 -8.71
C ALA A 140 5.25 5.90 -9.55
N VAL A 141 6.35 6.33 -8.96
CA VAL A 141 7.33 7.09 -9.71
C VAL A 141 8.01 6.11 -10.67
N ASP A 142 7.71 6.26 -11.97
CA ASP A 142 8.36 5.60 -13.09
C ASP A 142 8.45 4.05 -13.00
N ASP A 143 7.32 3.38 -12.79
CA ASP A 143 7.17 1.99 -13.22
C ASP A 143 6.39 2.00 -14.54
N ASP A 144 7.06 2.40 -15.62
CA ASP A 144 6.52 2.55 -16.98
C ASP A 144 6.12 1.22 -17.63
N GLY A 145 5.61 0.26 -16.87
CA GLY A 145 5.20 -1.03 -17.43
C GLY A 145 6.36 -1.88 -18.02
N ALA A 146 7.58 -1.35 -18.03
CA ALA A 146 8.77 -2.04 -18.50
C ALA A 146 9.09 -3.29 -17.66
N ALA A 147 8.66 -3.32 -16.40
CA ALA A 147 8.77 -4.50 -15.54
C ALA A 147 7.63 -5.51 -15.76
N ALA A 148 6.45 -5.04 -16.14
CA ALA A 148 5.30 -5.92 -16.43
C ALA A 148 5.41 -6.59 -17.80
N SER A 149 6.20 -6.02 -18.71
CA SER A 149 6.47 -6.59 -20.04
C SER A 149 7.66 -7.57 -20.06
N LYS A 150 8.42 -7.70 -18.98
CA LYS A 150 9.37 -8.79 -18.83
C LYS A 150 8.61 -10.02 -18.37
N SER A 151 8.06 -10.76 -19.37
CA SER A 151 7.75 -12.18 -19.28
C SER A 151 8.73 -12.91 -18.36
N ALA A 152 8.27 -14.05 -17.76
CA ALA A 152 8.99 -14.99 -16.92
C ALA A 152 10.52 -14.99 -17.16
N PRO A 153 11.36 -15.27 -16.15
CA PRO A 153 12.81 -15.17 -16.27
C PRO A 153 13.25 -15.83 -17.57
N THR A 154 13.64 -15.02 -18.54
CA THR A 154 14.12 -15.52 -19.82
C THR A 154 15.34 -16.37 -19.52
N LYS A 155 15.25 -17.65 -19.82
CA LYS A 155 16.36 -18.56 -19.72
C LYS A 155 17.57 -17.91 -20.41
N PRO A 156 18.76 -17.92 -19.81
CA PRO A 156 19.93 -17.31 -20.43
C PRO A 156 20.18 -17.97 -21.79
N PRO A 157 20.58 -17.22 -22.82
CA PRO A 157 20.95 -17.83 -24.11
C PRO A 157 22.16 -18.73 -23.92
N ILE A 158 22.16 -19.87 -24.59
CA ILE A 158 23.32 -20.79 -24.62
C ILE A 158 24.27 -20.36 -25.73
N THR A 159 25.57 -20.41 -25.45
CA THR A 159 26.60 -20.25 -26.51
C THR A 159 26.74 -21.53 -27.33
N ASP A 160 27.16 -21.43 -28.59
CA ASP A 160 27.31 -22.57 -29.47
C ASP A 160 28.34 -23.61 -28.97
N GLU A 161 29.37 -23.17 -28.30
CA GLU A 161 30.35 -24.01 -27.61
C GLU A 161 29.69 -24.87 -26.54
N ARG A 162 28.94 -24.21 -25.64
CA ARG A 162 28.22 -24.84 -24.54
C ARG A 162 27.12 -25.77 -25.03
N LEU A 163 26.47 -25.43 -26.13
CA LEU A 163 25.48 -26.32 -26.76
C LEU A 163 26.13 -27.60 -27.27
N THR A 164 27.30 -27.48 -27.91
CA THR A 164 28.06 -28.66 -28.44
C THR A 164 28.49 -29.58 -27.29
N ASP A 165 28.99 -29.03 -26.19
CA ASP A 165 29.35 -29.80 -24.98
C ASP A 165 28.12 -30.51 -24.38
N ALA A 166 26.97 -29.79 -24.30
CA ALA A 166 25.73 -30.34 -23.79
C ALA A 166 25.19 -31.48 -24.68
N LEU A 167 25.25 -31.32 -25.99
CA LEU A 167 24.86 -32.40 -26.96
C LEU A 167 25.75 -33.64 -26.78
N THR A 168 27.05 -33.44 -26.64
CA THR A 168 28.00 -34.56 -26.39
C THR A 168 27.69 -35.28 -25.06
N ALA A 169 27.30 -34.50 -24.02
CA ALA A 169 26.89 -35.05 -22.72
C ALA A 169 25.54 -35.78 -22.77
N ILE A 170 24.63 -35.34 -23.64
CA ILE A 170 23.33 -36.02 -23.90
C ILE A 170 23.57 -37.33 -24.61
N GLU A 171 24.41 -37.38 -25.66
CA GLU A 171 24.79 -38.61 -26.38
C GLU A 171 25.44 -39.64 -25.44
N LYS A 172 26.24 -39.20 -24.49
CA LYS A 172 26.87 -40.04 -23.45
C LYS A 172 25.90 -40.44 -22.32
N GLY A 173 24.65 -39.96 -22.31
CA GLY A 173 23.66 -40.24 -21.29
C GLY A 173 23.90 -39.58 -19.92
N THR A 174 24.83 -38.63 -19.84
CA THR A 174 25.19 -37.92 -18.58
C THR A 174 24.40 -36.64 -18.37
N TYR A 175 23.68 -36.15 -19.41
CA TYR A 175 22.84 -34.96 -19.34
C TYR A 175 21.53 -35.22 -20.09
N SER A 176 20.45 -34.51 -19.82
CA SER A 176 19.16 -34.69 -20.49
C SER A 176 18.75 -33.45 -21.28
N LEU A 177 18.07 -33.70 -22.43
CA LEU A 177 17.54 -32.66 -23.30
C LEU A 177 16.54 -31.75 -22.57
N ASP A 178 15.72 -32.30 -21.70
CA ASP A 178 14.73 -31.54 -20.92
C ASP A 178 15.42 -30.55 -19.97
N LYS A 179 16.51 -30.97 -19.34
CA LYS A 179 17.31 -30.06 -18.48
C LYS A 179 17.96 -28.93 -19.27
N LEU A 180 18.45 -29.23 -20.49
CA LEU A 180 19.00 -28.22 -21.38
C LEU A 180 17.95 -27.16 -21.74
N LYS A 181 16.77 -27.60 -22.18
CA LYS A 181 15.63 -26.72 -22.51
C LYS A 181 15.08 -25.99 -21.33
N ASP A 182 15.23 -26.50 -20.11
CA ASP A 182 14.79 -25.89 -18.89
C ASP A 182 15.73 -24.77 -18.39
N GLN A 183 17.04 -24.93 -18.60
CA GLN A 183 18.07 -24.01 -18.12
C GLN A 183 18.41 -22.91 -19.11
N PHE A 184 18.27 -23.15 -20.44
CA PHE A 184 18.72 -22.22 -21.47
C PHE A 184 17.63 -21.91 -22.51
N SER A 185 17.69 -20.71 -23.10
CA SER A 185 16.95 -20.38 -24.30
C SER A 185 17.79 -20.73 -25.54
N LEU A 186 17.15 -21.38 -26.49
CA LEU A 186 17.78 -21.82 -27.75
C LEU A 186 17.27 -20.93 -28.89
N THR A 187 18.12 -20.64 -29.87
CA THR A 187 17.70 -20.05 -31.14
C THR A 187 17.09 -21.12 -32.03
N LYS A 188 16.33 -20.69 -33.06
CA LYS A 188 15.76 -21.65 -34.06
C LYS A 188 16.82 -22.50 -34.73
N GLU A 189 18.02 -21.96 -34.99
CA GLU A 189 19.15 -22.65 -35.57
C GLU A 189 19.76 -23.66 -34.59
N GLN A 190 19.78 -23.35 -33.31
CA GLN A 190 20.24 -24.23 -32.23
C GLN A 190 19.24 -25.36 -31.95
N GLU A 191 17.92 -25.07 -32.03
CA GLU A 191 16.87 -26.10 -31.94
C GLU A 191 16.92 -27.10 -33.08
N ALA A 192 17.30 -26.69 -34.30
CA ALA A 192 17.44 -27.59 -35.46
C ALA A 192 18.63 -28.56 -35.34
N ARG A 193 19.51 -28.37 -34.33
CA ARG A 193 20.69 -29.23 -34.06
C ARG A 193 20.42 -30.27 -32.97
N LEU A 194 19.23 -30.25 -32.32
CA LEU A 194 18.82 -31.22 -31.31
C LEU A 194 18.26 -32.49 -31.90
#